data_778b9b030212cc58ad31d017af02b452
#
_entry.id   778b9b030212cc58ad31d017af02b452
#
_cell.length_a   1.000
_cell.length_b   1.000
_cell.length_c   1.000
_cell.angle_alpha   90.00
_cell.angle_beta   90.00
_cell.angle_gamma   90.00
#
_symmetry.space_group_name_H-M   'P 1'
#
loop_
_entity.id
_entity.type
_entity.pdbx_description
1 polymer ?
#
loop_
_entity_poly.entity_id
_entity_poly.type
_entity_poly.pdbx_seq_one_letter_code
_entity_poly.pdbx_strand_id
1 'polypeptide(L)'
;MLRFSREISTDILIDFECGIQKMDEFIHGSLDTFLKNDPRYNFYVAVEDGLGIVGMFVTSAGIFVDHDGEFEDLPFGKPWGYMDEDLEMHSGTMYPTIEIDYLAVRKDLRERGYGTEILTEITEAARRKGCYFLTVDAYHDKEYSAIPFYEKLGFFALQEFSEEHETLRMAKRV
;
A
#
# COMPACT_ATOMS: atom_id res chain seq x y z
N MET A 1 -18.10 13.69 -2.84
CA MET A 1 -17.81 12.61 -1.83
C MET A 1 -17.34 11.40 -2.59
N LEU A 2 -16.14 10.89 -2.25
CA LEU A 2 -15.62 9.68 -2.88
C LEU A 2 -16.49 8.46 -2.53
N ARG A 3 -16.70 7.62 -3.54
CA ARG A 3 -17.24 6.26 -3.40
C ARG A 3 -16.16 5.28 -3.80
N PHE A 4 -16.08 4.19 -3.07
CA PHE A 4 -15.09 3.14 -3.29
C PHE A 4 -15.80 1.88 -3.77
N SER A 5 -15.41 1.36 -4.92
CA SER A 5 -15.96 0.14 -5.50
C SER A 5 -14.87 -0.91 -5.64
N ARG A 6 -15.15 -2.12 -5.17
CA ARG A 6 -14.28 -3.27 -5.43
C ARG A 6 -14.56 -3.80 -6.81
N GLU A 7 -13.52 -3.90 -7.61
CA GLU A 7 -13.62 -4.31 -9.00
C GLU A 7 -12.97 -5.69 -9.22
N ILE A 8 -13.44 -6.38 -10.25
CA ILE A 8 -12.92 -7.68 -10.67
C ILE A 8 -12.29 -7.63 -12.08
N SER A 9 -12.45 -6.50 -12.79
CA SER A 9 -11.87 -6.26 -14.11
C SER A 9 -11.15 -4.93 -14.13
N THR A 10 -10.01 -4.89 -14.80
CA THR A 10 -9.21 -3.68 -15.03
C THR A 10 -9.69 -2.87 -16.23
N ASP A 11 -10.65 -3.35 -17.01
CA ASP A 11 -11.20 -2.67 -18.19
C ASP A 11 -11.75 -1.28 -17.85
N ILE A 12 -12.22 -1.10 -16.61
CA ILE A 12 -12.70 0.19 -16.11
C ILE A 12 -11.61 1.28 -16.10
N LEU A 13 -10.32 0.89 -16.15
CA LEU A 13 -9.16 1.80 -16.16
C LEU A 13 -8.64 2.13 -17.56
N ILE A 14 -9.39 1.81 -18.64
CA ILE A 14 -8.89 1.96 -20.01
C ILE A 14 -8.38 3.37 -20.35
N ASP A 15 -9.01 4.39 -19.80
CA ASP A 15 -8.66 5.81 -19.99
C ASP A 15 -7.98 6.44 -18.76
N PHE A 16 -7.62 5.61 -17.76
CA PHE A 16 -7.00 6.11 -16.53
C PHE A 16 -5.50 6.28 -16.73
N GLU A 17 -5.00 7.46 -16.38
CA GLU A 17 -3.56 7.75 -16.32
C GLU A 17 -3.22 8.47 -15.02
N CYS A 18 -2.20 8.01 -14.31
CA CYS A 18 -1.69 8.69 -13.11
C CYS A 18 -0.56 9.68 -13.44
N GLY A 19 0.04 9.58 -14.64
CA GLY A 19 1.12 10.44 -15.10
C GLY A 19 2.51 10.03 -14.57
N ILE A 20 2.64 8.83 -14.03
CA ILE A 20 3.92 8.20 -13.69
C ILE A 20 4.10 7.03 -14.67
N GLN A 21 5.05 7.16 -15.60
CA GLN A 21 5.17 6.28 -16.74
C GLN A 21 5.16 4.79 -16.36
N LYS A 22 6.01 4.38 -15.43
CA LYS A 22 6.09 2.96 -15.00
C LYS A 22 4.77 2.46 -14.40
N MET A 23 4.04 3.32 -13.66
CA MET A 23 2.75 2.96 -13.09
C MET A 23 1.69 2.84 -14.19
N ASP A 24 1.65 3.76 -15.15
CA ASP A 24 0.71 3.73 -16.27
C ASP A 24 0.97 2.50 -17.15
N GLU A 25 2.23 2.16 -17.44
CA GLU A 25 2.61 0.94 -18.14
C GLU A 25 2.16 -0.33 -17.38
N PHE A 26 2.30 -0.36 -16.07
CA PHE A 26 1.82 -1.46 -15.23
C PHE A 26 0.30 -1.57 -15.26
N ILE A 27 -0.42 -0.46 -15.06
CA ILE A 27 -1.88 -0.43 -15.04
C ILE A 27 -2.46 -0.98 -16.35
N HIS A 28 -1.94 -0.57 -17.50
CA HIS A 28 -2.47 -0.97 -18.80
C HIS A 28 -1.92 -2.29 -19.34
N GLY A 29 -0.73 -2.70 -18.90
CA GLY A 29 -0.05 -3.89 -19.44
C GLY A 29 -0.09 -5.12 -18.53
N SER A 30 -0.03 -4.95 -17.23
CA SER A 30 0.26 -6.04 -16.30
C SER A 30 -0.73 -6.20 -15.14
N LEU A 31 -1.47 -5.17 -14.78
CA LEU A 31 -2.35 -5.18 -13.59
C LEU A 31 -3.38 -6.32 -13.65
N ASP A 32 -4.02 -6.54 -14.80
CA ASP A 32 -5.02 -7.61 -14.97
C ASP A 32 -4.43 -8.99 -14.69
N THR A 33 -3.24 -9.26 -15.25
CA THR A 33 -2.53 -10.52 -15.02
C THR A 33 -2.08 -10.65 -13.55
N PHE A 34 -1.59 -9.57 -12.96
CA PHE A 34 -1.19 -9.52 -11.56
C PHE A 34 -2.36 -9.89 -10.64
N LEU A 35 -3.53 -9.29 -10.83
CA LEU A 35 -4.71 -9.56 -10.01
C LEU A 35 -5.26 -10.98 -10.19
N LYS A 36 -5.17 -11.56 -11.39
CA LYS A 36 -5.63 -12.93 -11.67
C LYS A 36 -4.71 -14.01 -11.11
N ASN A 37 -3.42 -13.70 -10.97
CA ASN A 37 -2.44 -14.66 -10.48
C ASN A 37 -2.52 -14.93 -8.98
N ASP A 38 -3.11 -14.02 -8.19
CA ASP A 38 -3.20 -14.18 -6.75
C ASP A 38 -4.51 -13.60 -6.20
N PRO A 39 -5.40 -14.47 -5.68
CA PRO A 39 -6.71 -14.07 -5.14
C PRO A 39 -6.62 -13.25 -3.85
N ARG A 40 -5.44 -13.08 -3.26
CA ARG A 40 -5.24 -12.23 -2.06
C ARG A 40 -5.35 -10.75 -2.37
N TYR A 41 -5.13 -10.36 -3.63
CA TYR A 41 -5.25 -8.97 -4.04
C TYR A 41 -6.70 -8.51 -4.14
N ASN A 42 -6.97 -7.34 -3.62
CA ASN A 42 -8.26 -6.69 -3.71
C ASN A 42 -8.09 -5.38 -4.46
N PHE A 43 -8.72 -5.29 -5.62
CA PHE A 43 -8.67 -4.13 -6.48
C PHE A 43 -9.88 -3.23 -6.25
N TYR A 44 -9.63 -1.93 -6.10
CA TYR A 44 -10.64 -0.91 -5.88
C TYR A 44 -10.42 0.30 -6.78
N VAL A 45 -11.53 0.94 -7.15
CA VAL A 45 -11.52 2.27 -7.74
C VAL A 45 -12.20 3.27 -6.81
N ALA A 46 -11.67 4.49 -6.80
CA ALA A 46 -12.26 5.65 -6.14
C ALA A 46 -12.95 6.50 -7.20
N VAL A 47 -14.24 6.76 -7.02
CA VAL A 47 -15.09 7.47 -7.99
C VAL A 47 -15.71 8.69 -7.34
N GLU A 48 -15.73 9.82 -8.04
CA GLU A 48 -16.43 11.03 -7.64
C GLU A 48 -17.47 11.43 -8.69
N ASP A 49 -18.64 11.86 -8.21
CA ASP A 49 -19.75 12.27 -9.09
C ASP A 49 -19.29 13.45 -9.96
N GLY A 50 -19.52 13.32 -11.26
CA GLY A 50 -19.12 14.31 -12.26
C GLY A 50 -17.68 14.23 -12.74
N LEU A 51 -16.78 13.54 -12.03
CA LEU A 51 -15.38 13.34 -12.41
C LEU A 51 -15.06 11.92 -12.88
N GLY A 52 -15.91 10.94 -12.53
CA GLY A 52 -15.65 9.53 -12.80
C GLY A 52 -14.55 8.96 -11.88
N ILE A 53 -13.70 8.09 -12.42
CA ILE A 53 -12.60 7.48 -11.64
C ILE A 53 -11.54 8.55 -11.35
N VAL A 54 -11.29 8.78 -10.07
CA VAL A 54 -10.28 9.74 -9.58
C VAL A 54 -9.01 9.05 -9.08
N GLY A 55 -9.10 7.77 -8.73
CA GLY A 55 -7.96 6.98 -8.31
C GLY A 55 -8.26 5.49 -8.28
N MET A 56 -7.23 4.72 -8.09
CA MET A 56 -7.29 3.27 -7.90
C MET A 56 -6.33 2.82 -6.82
N PHE A 57 -6.62 1.69 -6.19
CA PHE A 57 -5.69 1.05 -5.28
C PHE A 57 -5.88 -0.46 -5.25
N VAL A 58 -4.79 -1.15 -4.94
CA VAL A 58 -4.76 -2.59 -4.70
C VAL A 58 -4.24 -2.83 -3.29
N THR A 59 -4.91 -3.71 -2.57
CA THR A 59 -4.49 -4.09 -1.21
C THR A 59 -4.49 -5.60 -1.06
N SER A 60 -3.61 -6.08 -0.18
CA SER A 60 -3.57 -7.47 0.25
C SER A 60 -3.45 -7.57 1.78
N ALA A 61 -3.63 -8.78 2.30
CA ALA A 61 -3.31 -9.07 3.70
C ALA A 61 -1.81 -9.25 3.85
N GLY A 62 -1.23 -8.61 4.84
CA GLY A 62 0.20 -8.69 5.14
C GLY A 62 0.46 -8.94 6.63
N ILE A 63 1.75 -8.98 6.95
CA ILE A 63 2.25 -9.12 8.31
C ILE A 63 3.34 -8.07 8.53
N PHE A 64 3.27 -7.38 9.65
CA PHE A 64 4.38 -6.58 10.18
C PHE A 64 5.06 -7.37 11.28
N VAL A 65 6.39 -7.45 11.25
CA VAL A 65 7.19 -8.10 12.29
C VAL A 65 7.97 -7.04 13.04
N ASP A 66 7.66 -6.89 14.31
CA ASP A 66 8.38 -6.04 15.25
C ASP A 66 9.52 -6.86 15.85
N HIS A 67 10.75 -6.63 15.39
CA HIS A 67 11.94 -7.33 15.88
C HIS A 67 12.49 -6.71 17.17
N ASP A 68 12.29 -5.41 17.35
CA ASP A 68 12.92 -4.64 18.42
C ASP A 68 12.04 -4.46 19.65
N GLY A 69 10.77 -4.93 19.56
CA GLY A 69 9.80 -4.80 20.65
C GLY A 69 9.28 -3.37 20.84
N GLU A 70 9.32 -2.53 19.82
CA GLU A 70 8.86 -1.15 19.89
C GLU A 70 7.35 -1.02 20.11
N PHE A 71 6.60 -2.09 19.77
CA PHE A 71 5.12 -2.10 19.80
C PHE A 71 4.56 -3.13 20.79
N GLU A 72 5.30 -3.46 21.86
CA GLU A 72 4.86 -4.40 22.90
C GLU A 72 3.56 -3.97 23.61
N ASP A 73 3.20 -2.68 23.56
CA ASP A 73 1.95 -2.15 24.08
C ASP A 73 0.71 -2.56 23.26
N LEU A 74 0.92 -3.10 22.04
CA LEU A 74 -0.18 -3.56 21.21
C LEU A 74 -0.66 -4.95 21.64
N PRO A 75 -1.98 -5.11 21.91
CA PRO A 75 -2.53 -6.41 22.27
C PRO A 75 -2.53 -7.35 21.04
N PHE A 76 -2.55 -8.67 21.31
CA PHE A 76 -2.72 -9.72 20.30
C PHE A 76 -1.59 -9.91 19.29
N GLY A 77 -0.42 -9.33 19.52
CA GLY A 77 0.78 -9.70 18.79
C GLY A 77 1.07 -11.20 18.97
N LYS A 78 1.50 -11.88 17.91
CA LYS A 78 1.85 -13.30 17.97
C LYS A 78 3.37 -13.44 17.93
N PRO A 79 3.96 -14.25 18.83
CA PRO A 79 5.37 -14.57 18.73
C PRO A 79 5.71 -15.16 17.36
N TRP A 80 6.82 -14.71 16.81
CA TRP A 80 7.36 -15.20 15.56
C TRP A 80 8.85 -15.46 15.74
N GLY A 81 9.35 -16.51 15.11
CA GLY A 81 10.76 -16.79 15.11
C GLY A 81 11.09 -17.92 14.14
N TYR A 82 12.28 -17.85 13.58
CA TYR A 82 12.87 -18.92 12.78
C TYR A 82 14.37 -18.97 13.04
N MET A 83 14.94 -20.13 12.74
CA MET A 83 16.38 -20.34 12.75
C MET A 83 16.85 -20.34 11.29
N ASP A 84 17.84 -19.52 10.98
CA ASP A 84 18.41 -19.48 9.64
C ASP A 84 19.44 -20.62 9.40
N GLU A 85 20.05 -20.64 8.21
CA GLU A 85 21.02 -21.68 7.81
C GLU A 85 22.31 -21.62 8.67
N ASP A 86 22.62 -20.46 9.25
CA ASP A 86 23.78 -20.25 10.15
C ASP A 86 23.44 -20.54 11.61
N LEU A 87 22.22 -21.08 11.89
CA LEU A 87 21.69 -21.37 13.22
C LEU A 87 21.50 -20.13 14.10
N GLU A 88 21.35 -18.96 13.49
CA GLU A 88 20.95 -17.74 14.20
C GLU A 88 19.43 -17.70 14.39
N MET A 89 19.01 -17.41 15.63
CA MET A 89 17.60 -17.27 15.96
C MET A 89 17.11 -15.86 15.65
N HIS A 90 16.20 -15.73 14.70
CA HIS A 90 15.47 -14.51 14.44
C HIS A 90 14.10 -14.58 15.10
N SER A 91 13.76 -13.58 15.88
CA SER A 91 12.50 -13.54 16.61
C SER A 91 11.88 -12.15 16.58
N GLY A 92 10.59 -12.07 16.88
CA GLY A 92 9.85 -10.82 16.94
C GLY A 92 8.39 -11.07 17.28
N THR A 93 7.60 -10.03 17.16
CA THR A 93 6.15 -10.10 17.33
C THR A 93 5.47 -9.75 16.01
N MET A 94 4.60 -10.64 15.53
CA MET A 94 3.84 -10.44 14.30
C MET A 94 2.53 -9.72 14.57
N TYR A 95 2.23 -8.73 13.75
CA TYR A 95 0.96 -8.01 13.75
C TYR A 95 0.30 -8.09 12.37
N PRO A 96 -1.03 -8.31 12.31
CA PRO A 96 -1.74 -8.29 11.03
C PRO A 96 -1.74 -6.88 10.42
N THR A 97 -1.53 -6.82 9.11
CA THR A 97 -1.52 -5.57 8.34
C THR A 97 -2.43 -5.65 7.13
N ILE A 98 -2.79 -4.49 6.60
CA ILE A 98 -3.14 -4.35 5.19
C ILE A 98 -1.90 -3.80 4.48
N GLU A 99 -1.48 -4.48 3.44
CA GLU A 99 -0.47 -4.02 2.51
C GLU A 99 -1.11 -3.21 1.40
N ILE A 100 -0.55 -2.04 1.11
CA ILE A 100 -0.92 -1.21 -0.03
C ILE A 100 0.04 -1.61 -1.16
N ASP A 101 -0.44 -2.48 -2.04
CA ASP A 101 0.37 -2.97 -3.16
C ASP A 101 0.52 -1.90 -4.24
N TYR A 102 -0.57 -1.19 -4.53
CA TYR A 102 -0.60 -0.06 -5.48
C TYR A 102 -1.60 1.00 -5.03
N LEU A 103 -1.24 2.27 -5.25
CA LEU A 103 -2.13 3.41 -5.10
C LEU A 103 -1.78 4.45 -6.16
N ALA A 104 -2.77 4.85 -6.95
CA ALA A 104 -2.62 5.88 -7.97
C ALA A 104 -3.80 6.84 -7.99
N VAL A 105 -3.51 8.13 -8.20
CA VAL A 105 -4.50 9.19 -8.42
C VAL A 105 -4.36 9.68 -9.85
N ARG A 106 -5.50 9.93 -10.51
CA ARG A 106 -5.53 10.44 -11.87
C ARG A 106 -4.72 11.72 -12.01
N LYS A 107 -3.92 11.85 -13.06
CA LYS A 107 -2.89 12.88 -13.21
C LYS A 107 -3.38 14.32 -13.06
N ASP A 108 -4.57 14.61 -13.62
CA ASP A 108 -5.19 15.95 -13.57
C ASP A 108 -5.81 16.29 -12.20
N LEU A 109 -5.88 15.31 -11.29
CA LEU A 109 -6.44 15.42 -9.95
C LEU A 109 -5.40 15.26 -8.83
N ARG A 110 -4.12 15.10 -9.19
CA ARG A 110 -3.04 15.04 -8.20
C ARG A 110 -2.98 16.33 -7.38
N GLU A 111 -2.43 16.23 -6.17
CA GLU A 111 -2.27 17.35 -5.22
C GLU A 111 -3.58 18.01 -4.76
N ARG A 112 -4.74 17.41 -5.06
CA ARG A 112 -6.07 17.90 -4.62
C ARG A 112 -6.63 17.14 -3.42
N GLY A 113 -5.82 16.31 -2.75
CA GLY A 113 -6.22 15.58 -1.55
C GLY A 113 -6.79 14.17 -1.78
N TYR A 114 -7.07 13.75 -3.01
CA TYR A 114 -7.66 12.43 -3.30
C TYR A 114 -6.84 11.26 -2.78
N GLY A 115 -5.51 11.32 -2.90
CA GLY A 115 -4.63 10.29 -2.33
C GLY A 115 -4.80 10.17 -0.80
N THR A 116 -4.95 11.27 -0.12
CA THR A 116 -5.20 11.31 1.34
C THR A 116 -6.56 10.71 1.69
N GLU A 117 -7.61 11.02 0.92
CA GLU A 117 -8.96 10.44 1.13
C GLU A 117 -8.95 8.93 0.90
N ILE A 118 -8.29 8.45 -0.17
CA ILE A 118 -8.13 7.03 -0.44
C ILE A 118 -7.40 6.35 0.73
N LEU A 119 -6.28 6.91 1.18
CA LEU A 119 -5.51 6.33 2.28
C LEU A 119 -6.29 6.35 3.61
N THR A 120 -7.15 7.34 3.82
CA THR A 120 -8.05 7.38 4.97
C THR A 120 -9.02 6.20 4.94
N GLU A 121 -9.64 5.90 3.79
CA GLU A 121 -10.52 4.74 3.67
C GLU A 121 -9.78 3.41 3.88
N ILE A 122 -8.57 3.27 3.33
CA ILE A 122 -7.73 2.08 3.58
C ILE A 122 -7.42 1.95 5.08
N THR A 123 -7.10 3.05 5.75
CA THR A 123 -6.83 3.07 7.20
C THR A 123 -8.06 2.62 8.01
N GLU A 124 -9.24 3.13 7.68
CA GLU A 124 -10.48 2.73 8.33
C GLU A 124 -10.84 1.25 8.04
N ALA A 125 -10.59 0.78 6.82
CA ALA A 125 -10.76 -0.62 6.47
C ALA A 125 -9.83 -1.53 7.29
N ALA A 126 -8.58 -1.11 7.50
CA ALA A 126 -7.62 -1.82 8.33
C ALA A 126 -8.10 -1.93 9.78
N ARG A 127 -8.56 -0.82 10.37
CA ARG A 127 -9.15 -0.81 11.72
C ARG A 127 -10.34 -1.74 11.86
N ARG A 128 -11.29 -1.69 10.90
CA ARG A 128 -12.46 -2.58 10.89
C ARG A 128 -12.09 -4.05 10.82
N LYS A 129 -10.95 -4.39 10.20
CA LYS A 129 -10.43 -5.77 10.11
C LYS A 129 -9.55 -6.18 11.28
N GLY A 130 -9.32 -5.29 12.24
CA GLY A 130 -8.45 -5.56 13.40
C GLY A 130 -6.96 -5.60 13.04
N CYS A 131 -6.56 -4.94 11.96
CA CYS A 131 -5.15 -4.75 11.64
C CYS A 131 -4.57 -3.61 12.48
N TYR A 132 -3.30 -3.73 12.83
CA TYR A 132 -2.58 -2.73 13.62
C TYR A 132 -1.72 -1.82 12.78
N PHE A 133 -1.37 -2.26 11.56
CA PHE A 133 -0.51 -1.50 10.67
C PHE A 133 -1.04 -1.48 9.24
N LEU A 134 -0.67 -0.43 8.53
CA LEU A 134 -0.59 -0.42 7.07
C LEU A 134 0.87 -0.54 6.69
N THR A 135 1.15 -1.26 5.62
CA THR A 135 2.50 -1.35 5.04
C THR A 135 2.44 -0.99 3.56
N VAL A 136 3.55 -0.46 3.03
CA VAL A 136 3.68 -0.08 1.63
C VAL A 136 5.15 -0.13 1.21
N ASP A 137 5.41 -0.51 -0.04
CA ASP A 137 6.67 -0.27 -0.71
C ASP A 137 6.54 1.03 -1.52
N ALA A 138 6.93 2.16 -0.87
CA ALA A 138 6.81 3.48 -1.46
C ALA A 138 7.80 3.64 -2.62
N TYR A 139 7.25 3.79 -3.84
CA TYR A 139 8.05 3.95 -5.05
C TYR A 139 8.83 5.27 -5.06
N HIS A 140 10.06 5.21 -5.52
CA HIS A 140 10.87 6.41 -5.80
C HIS A 140 11.87 6.15 -6.94
N ASP A 141 12.10 7.17 -7.73
CA ASP A 141 13.17 7.24 -8.73
C ASP A 141 13.68 8.68 -8.87
N LYS A 142 14.45 8.96 -9.92
CA LYS A 142 15.01 10.30 -10.18
C LYS A 142 13.97 11.36 -10.54
N GLU A 143 12.80 10.95 -11.01
CA GLU A 143 11.76 11.85 -11.52
C GLU A 143 10.60 11.99 -10.54
N TYR A 144 10.34 10.95 -9.73
CA TYR A 144 9.20 10.90 -8.83
C TYR A 144 9.52 10.14 -7.54
N SER A 145 8.98 10.62 -6.41
CA SER A 145 9.02 9.89 -5.14
C SER A 145 7.67 9.98 -4.43
N ALA A 146 7.14 8.83 -4.04
CA ALA A 146 5.96 8.70 -3.19
C ALA A 146 6.30 8.81 -1.69
N ILE A 147 7.57 8.72 -1.31
CA ILE A 147 8.01 8.71 0.09
C ILE A 147 7.47 9.93 0.86
N PRO A 148 7.62 11.20 0.38
CA PRO A 148 7.14 12.36 1.12
C PRO A 148 5.62 12.37 1.33
N PHE A 149 4.86 11.76 0.41
CA PHE A 149 3.41 11.60 0.58
C PHE A 149 3.09 10.70 1.77
N TYR A 150 3.75 9.55 1.87
CA TYR A 150 3.52 8.60 2.96
C TYR A 150 4.04 9.13 4.30
N GLU A 151 5.22 9.77 4.34
CA GLU A 151 5.77 10.41 5.55
C GLU A 151 4.81 11.45 6.12
N LYS A 152 4.28 12.35 5.26
CA LYS A 152 3.30 13.36 5.65
C LYS A 152 2.04 12.76 6.30
N LEU A 153 1.69 11.53 5.96
CA LEU A 153 0.52 10.81 6.45
C LEU A 153 0.86 9.84 7.60
N GLY A 154 2.06 9.94 8.17
CA GLY A 154 2.47 9.26 9.39
C GLY A 154 3.04 7.86 9.17
N PHE A 155 3.49 7.55 7.96
CA PHE A 155 4.31 6.36 7.72
C PHE A 155 5.75 6.61 8.14
N PHE A 156 6.40 5.58 8.64
CA PHE A 156 7.82 5.55 8.98
C PHE A 156 8.54 4.47 8.19
N ALA A 157 9.80 4.69 7.87
CA ALA A 157 10.62 3.73 7.14
C ALA A 157 10.97 2.52 8.04
N LEU A 158 10.91 1.32 7.46
CA LEU A 158 11.30 0.07 8.11
C LEU A 158 12.73 -0.35 7.79
N GLN A 159 13.38 0.34 6.88
CA GLN A 159 14.74 0.09 6.43
C GLN A 159 15.42 1.42 6.09
N GLU A 160 16.76 1.41 6.00
CA GLU A 160 17.48 2.57 5.53
C GLU A 160 17.15 2.87 4.06
N PHE A 161 17.05 4.15 3.74
CA PHE A 161 16.87 4.61 2.37
C PHE A 161 18.12 4.29 1.55
N SER A 162 17.92 3.76 0.34
CA SER A 162 18.99 3.52 -0.64
C SER A 162 18.54 3.98 -2.01
N GLU A 163 19.38 4.75 -2.69
CA GLU A 163 19.13 5.17 -4.09
C GLU A 163 19.22 4.00 -5.09
N GLU A 164 19.76 2.86 -4.67
CA GLU A 164 19.86 1.65 -5.50
C GLU A 164 18.53 0.88 -5.61
N HIS A 165 17.61 1.13 -4.70
CA HIS A 165 16.29 0.49 -4.68
C HIS A 165 15.21 1.47 -5.16
N GLU A 166 14.32 0.99 -6.01
CA GLU A 166 13.18 1.78 -6.51
C GLU A 166 12.03 1.91 -5.51
N THR A 167 12.15 1.28 -4.34
CA THR A 167 11.13 1.33 -3.29
C THR A 167 11.74 1.45 -1.90
N LEU A 168 11.01 2.10 -1.01
CA LEU A 168 11.27 2.13 0.43
C LEU A 168 10.12 1.45 1.17
N ARG A 169 10.44 0.40 1.94
CA ARG A 169 9.45 -0.25 2.79
C ARG A 169 9.08 0.65 3.96
N MET A 170 7.80 0.94 4.10
CA MET A 170 7.28 1.82 5.14
C MET A 170 6.08 1.19 5.84
N ALA A 171 5.85 1.59 7.09
CA ALA A 171 4.67 1.20 7.87
C ALA A 171 4.02 2.40 8.54
N LYS A 172 2.74 2.25 8.85
CA LYS A 172 1.97 3.20 9.66
C LYS A 172 1.12 2.43 10.66
N ARG A 173 1.18 2.82 11.93
CA ARG A 173 0.24 2.35 12.95
C ARG A 173 -1.16 2.93 12.69
N VAL A 174 -2.20 2.12 12.80
CA VAL A 174 -3.61 2.51 12.52
C VAL A 174 -4.49 2.47 13.76
#